data_33a585d2ed2a02e342ffa07bfdbbf375
#
_entry.id   33a585d2ed2a02e342ffa07bfdbbf375
#
_cell.length_a   1.000
_cell.length_b   1.000
_cell.length_c   1.000
_cell.angle_alpha   90.00
_cell.angle_beta   90.00
_cell.angle_gamma   90.00
#
_symmetry.space_group_name_H-M   'P 1'
#
loop_
_entity.id
_entity.type
_entity.pdbx_description
1 polymer ?
#
loop_
_entity_poly.entity_id
_entity_poly.type
_entity_poly.pdbx_seq_one_letter_code
_entity_poly.pdbx_strand_id
1 'polypeptide(L)'
;MQRLLLLTAAIICSFTTTIAQYKTVHDINYRADDEYSTAQCRMDIASPKADSTNHVIMWFHGGGLTGGSKHIPRELMQNNAIVVGVGYRFSPNVSVAQIVDDAACAVAWVVKNIENYGGDPTRIYIAGHSAGGFLVSMVGLDKSHLARYNINADTLRGIIPFSGQMITHFEERRSRGISNLQPIIDSLAPLYHARGDAPPILLITGDREMEMLGRYEENAYMWRMLRLAGHKQATLYELDGYDHSMCEPAFPLLHRFIKKIESTHKQ
;
A
#
# COMPACT_ATOMS: atom_id res chain seq x y z
N MET A 1 17.93 66.50 -24.44
CA MET A 1 17.20 65.24 -24.60
C MET A 1 17.93 64.17 -23.79
N GLN A 2 17.54 63.97 -22.51
CA GLN A 2 18.08 62.93 -21.63
C GLN A 2 17.22 61.66 -21.78
N ARG A 3 17.84 60.57 -22.20
CA ARG A 3 17.18 59.24 -22.23
C ARG A 3 17.31 58.59 -20.86
N LEU A 4 16.18 58.41 -20.20
CA LEU A 4 16.05 57.68 -18.94
C LEU A 4 16.04 56.16 -19.25
N LEU A 5 17.08 55.44 -18.85
CA LEU A 5 17.12 53.96 -18.88
C LEU A 5 16.42 53.44 -17.62
N LEU A 6 15.26 52.84 -17.79
CA LEU A 6 14.59 52.01 -16.76
C LEU A 6 15.22 50.62 -16.73
N LEU A 7 15.99 50.31 -15.68
CA LEU A 7 16.41 48.95 -15.36
C LEU A 7 15.27 48.23 -14.65
N THR A 8 14.61 47.28 -15.33
CA THR A 8 13.71 46.33 -14.68
C THR A 8 14.53 45.17 -14.11
N ALA A 9 14.69 45.15 -12.78
CA ALA A 9 15.27 44.00 -12.09
C ALA A 9 14.21 42.92 -12.02
N ALA A 10 14.40 41.81 -12.78
CA ALA A 10 13.60 40.60 -12.64
C ALA A 10 14.06 39.85 -11.41
N ILE A 11 13.23 39.80 -10.36
CA ILE A 11 13.44 38.97 -9.18
C ILE A 11 13.09 37.54 -9.60
N ILE A 12 14.12 36.70 -9.91
CA ILE A 12 13.98 35.29 -10.11
C ILE A 12 13.83 34.65 -8.71
N CYS A 13 12.60 34.40 -8.31
CA CYS A 13 12.30 33.63 -7.10
C CYS A 13 12.63 32.16 -7.38
N SER A 14 13.86 31.75 -7.07
CA SER A 14 14.26 30.34 -7.14
C SER A 14 13.57 29.59 -6.01
N PHE A 15 12.49 28.88 -6.32
CA PHE A 15 11.93 27.88 -5.42
C PHE A 15 12.89 26.70 -5.36
N THR A 16 13.81 26.70 -4.41
CA THR A 16 14.57 25.51 -4.04
C THR A 16 13.60 24.58 -3.30
N THR A 17 13.06 23.60 -3.99
CA THR A 17 12.41 22.46 -3.34
C THR A 17 13.49 21.72 -2.56
N THR A 18 13.56 21.95 -1.26
CA THR A 18 14.43 21.18 -0.38
C THR A 18 13.89 19.74 -0.39
N ILE A 19 14.56 18.84 -1.10
CA ILE A 19 14.27 17.40 -1.02
C ILE A 19 14.56 17.02 0.42
N ALA A 20 13.54 16.59 1.16
CA ALA A 20 13.71 16.12 2.53
C ALA A 20 14.78 15.03 2.54
N GLN A 21 15.79 15.20 3.37
CA GLN A 21 16.86 14.21 3.52
C GLN A 21 16.31 13.06 4.37
N TYR A 22 16.29 11.84 3.81
CA TYR A 22 15.83 10.64 4.49
C TYR A 22 17.00 9.88 5.14
N LYS A 23 16.74 9.32 6.31
CA LYS A 23 17.57 8.29 6.94
C LYS A 23 16.86 6.96 6.79
N THR A 24 17.54 5.94 6.29
CA THR A 24 16.98 4.58 6.16
C THR A 24 17.62 3.65 7.18
N VAL A 25 16.78 2.88 7.87
CA VAL A 25 17.18 1.73 8.68
C VAL A 25 16.79 0.49 7.93
N HIS A 26 17.75 -0.40 7.70
CA HIS A 26 17.56 -1.59 6.88
C HIS A 26 17.40 -2.86 7.72
N ASP A 27 16.77 -3.87 7.14
CA ASP A 27 16.72 -5.24 7.63
C ASP A 27 16.15 -5.42 9.04
N ILE A 28 15.20 -4.58 9.41
CA ILE A 28 14.48 -4.72 10.68
C ILE A 28 13.64 -5.99 10.61
N ASN A 29 13.93 -6.94 11.49
CA ASN A 29 13.19 -8.20 11.56
C ASN A 29 11.88 -7.98 12.35
N TYR A 30 10.73 -8.30 11.75
CA TYR A 30 9.43 -8.20 12.39
C TYR A 30 8.86 -9.57 12.80
N ARG A 31 9.46 -10.67 12.32
CA ARG A 31 9.11 -12.06 12.63
C ARG A 31 10.36 -12.94 12.57
N ALA A 32 10.58 -13.76 13.58
CA ALA A 32 11.75 -14.64 13.70
C ALA A 32 11.35 -16.00 14.30
N ASP A 33 10.28 -16.62 13.80
CA ASP A 33 9.77 -17.90 14.32
C ASP A 33 10.65 -19.08 13.90
N ASP A 34 11.31 -18.95 12.73
CA ASP A 34 12.21 -19.92 12.12
C ASP A 34 13.28 -19.22 11.25
N GLU A 35 14.21 -19.98 10.68
CA GLU A 35 15.27 -19.43 9.83
C GLU A 35 14.70 -18.74 8.58
N TYR A 36 13.65 -19.28 7.97
CA TYR A 36 13.05 -18.70 6.77
C TYR A 36 12.30 -17.41 7.07
N SER A 37 11.51 -17.36 8.14
CA SER A 37 10.87 -16.13 8.58
C SER A 37 11.90 -15.07 8.99
N THR A 38 12.98 -15.46 9.68
CA THR A 38 14.09 -14.56 10.05
C THR A 38 14.76 -13.95 8.81
N ALA A 39 14.86 -14.72 7.72
CA ALA A 39 15.48 -14.27 6.47
C ALA A 39 14.54 -13.35 5.65
N GLN A 40 13.26 -13.69 5.56
CA GLN A 40 12.31 -13.04 4.64
C GLN A 40 11.45 -11.95 5.31
N CYS A 41 11.06 -12.14 6.58
CA CYS A 41 10.17 -11.22 7.28
C CYS A 41 10.93 -10.01 7.85
N ARG A 42 11.49 -9.24 6.94
CA ARG A 42 12.26 -8.01 7.24
C ARG A 42 11.62 -6.80 6.56
N MET A 43 11.87 -5.64 7.12
CA MET A 43 11.45 -4.37 6.54
C MET A 43 12.58 -3.34 6.57
N ASP A 44 12.49 -2.37 5.66
CA ASP A 44 13.31 -1.16 5.67
C ASP A 44 12.42 0.03 6.01
N ILE A 45 12.91 0.96 6.83
CA ILE A 45 12.17 2.17 7.22
C ILE A 45 12.98 3.39 6.78
N ALA A 46 12.40 4.19 5.89
CA ALA A 46 12.92 5.50 5.51
C ALA A 46 12.14 6.59 6.24
N SER A 47 12.83 7.36 7.08
CA SER A 47 12.28 8.47 7.85
C SER A 47 12.88 9.80 7.40
N PRO A 48 12.09 10.88 7.23
CA PRO A 48 12.63 12.20 6.97
C PRO A 48 13.39 12.72 8.19
N LYS A 49 14.43 13.52 7.99
CA LYS A 49 15.22 14.14 9.08
C LYS A 49 14.50 15.30 9.79
N ALA A 50 13.22 15.48 9.59
CA ALA A 50 12.44 16.55 10.20
C ALA A 50 11.90 16.13 11.58
N ASP A 51 11.93 17.05 12.55
CA ASP A 51 11.36 16.87 13.89
C ASP A 51 9.82 17.04 13.83
N SER A 52 9.12 16.18 13.14
CA SER A 52 7.65 16.17 13.05
C SER A 52 7.12 14.74 13.10
N THR A 53 5.98 14.56 13.73
CA THR A 53 5.27 13.29 13.69
C THR A 53 4.62 13.11 12.32
N ASN A 54 4.98 12.07 11.61
CA ASN A 54 4.67 11.89 10.20
C ASN A 54 3.70 10.74 9.96
N HIS A 55 2.89 10.84 8.90
CA HIS A 55 2.11 9.70 8.42
C HIS A 55 3.04 8.61 7.85
N VAL A 56 2.57 7.39 7.88
CA VAL A 56 3.34 6.20 7.52
C VAL A 56 2.71 5.54 6.30
N ILE A 57 3.51 5.22 5.31
CA ILE A 57 3.12 4.43 4.14
C ILE A 57 3.89 3.10 4.20
N MET A 58 3.18 2.01 4.42
CA MET A 58 3.75 0.67 4.29
C MET A 58 3.57 0.19 2.85
N TRP A 59 4.68 -0.22 2.22
CA TRP A 59 4.68 -0.71 0.85
C TRP A 59 4.99 -2.21 0.79
N PHE A 60 4.06 -2.97 0.23
CA PHE A 60 4.18 -4.40 -0.02
C PHE A 60 4.45 -4.64 -1.50
N HIS A 61 5.57 -5.29 -1.82
CA HIS A 61 5.98 -5.53 -3.20
C HIS A 61 5.10 -6.57 -3.91
N GLY A 62 5.15 -6.61 -5.24
CA GLY A 62 4.55 -7.64 -6.07
C GLY A 62 5.39 -8.91 -6.16
N GLY A 63 5.05 -9.81 -7.10
CA GLY A 63 5.79 -11.05 -7.37
C GLY A 63 4.98 -12.32 -7.21
N GLY A 64 3.65 -12.24 -7.32
CA GLY A 64 2.75 -13.39 -7.39
C GLY A 64 2.72 -14.27 -6.13
N LEU A 65 3.19 -13.78 -4.98
CA LEU A 65 3.41 -14.51 -3.73
C LEU A 65 4.49 -15.62 -3.84
N THR A 66 5.25 -15.66 -4.93
CA THR A 66 6.27 -16.69 -5.20
C THR A 66 7.68 -16.11 -5.31
N GLY A 67 7.81 -14.80 -5.24
CA GLY A 67 9.09 -14.10 -5.36
C GLY A 67 8.95 -12.59 -5.16
N GLY A 68 10.04 -11.88 -5.39
CA GLY A 68 10.15 -10.45 -5.19
C GLY A 68 11.11 -10.08 -4.06
N SER A 69 11.19 -8.82 -3.74
CA SER A 69 12.01 -8.32 -2.63
C SER A 69 11.47 -7.02 -2.07
N LYS A 70 11.67 -6.81 -0.77
CA LYS A 70 11.37 -5.53 -0.13
C LYS A 70 12.14 -4.39 -0.80
N HIS A 71 11.47 -3.29 -1.00
CA HIS A 71 12.07 -2.05 -1.48
C HIS A 71 11.21 -0.87 -1.05
N ILE A 72 11.78 0.31 -1.06
CA ILE A 72 11.08 1.57 -0.83
C ILE A 72 11.00 2.31 -2.15
N PRO A 73 9.81 2.45 -2.77
CA PRO A 73 9.66 3.30 -3.95
C PRO A 73 10.02 4.74 -3.60
N ARG A 74 10.92 5.33 -4.40
CA ARG A 74 11.43 6.68 -4.15
C ARG A 74 10.31 7.73 -4.21
N GLU A 75 9.33 7.50 -5.05
CA GLU A 75 8.16 8.34 -5.27
C GLU A 75 7.28 8.46 -4.03
N LEU A 76 7.34 7.47 -3.11
CA LEU A 76 6.62 7.53 -1.84
C LEU A 76 7.31 8.42 -0.79
N MET A 77 8.63 8.68 -0.94
CA MET A 77 9.40 9.54 -0.03
C MET A 77 9.12 11.03 -0.28
N GLN A 78 7.86 11.43 -0.14
CA GLN A 78 7.39 12.81 -0.33
C GLN A 78 6.53 13.27 0.85
N ASN A 79 6.31 14.57 0.98
CA ASN A 79 5.44 15.16 1.99
C ASN A 79 5.80 14.73 3.44
N ASN A 80 7.08 14.50 3.71
CA ASN A 80 7.60 13.99 4.98
C ASN A 80 7.00 12.65 5.42
N ALA A 81 6.51 11.82 4.49
CA ALA A 81 6.02 10.49 4.81
C ALA A 81 7.15 9.61 5.34
N ILE A 82 6.88 8.79 6.34
CA ILE A 82 7.73 7.63 6.66
C ILE A 82 7.30 6.51 5.71
N VAL A 83 8.26 5.88 5.05
CA VAL A 83 7.98 4.79 4.12
C VAL A 83 8.61 3.50 4.63
N VAL A 84 7.80 2.46 4.73
CA VAL A 84 8.22 1.13 5.18
C VAL A 84 8.13 0.16 4.01
N GLY A 85 9.26 -0.33 3.52
CA GLY A 85 9.31 -1.38 2.50
C GLY A 85 9.30 -2.76 3.17
N VAL A 86 8.28 -3.57 2.91
CA VAL A 86 8.02 -4.82 3.62
C VAL A 86 8.36 -6.03 2.74
N GLY A 87 9.20 -6.94 3.27
CA GLY A 87 9.41 -8.28 2.74
C GLY A 87 8.50 -9.29 3.46
N TYR A 88 8.25 -10.43 2.85
CA TYR A 88 7.43 -11.52 3.38
C TYR A 88 7.86 -12.86 2.77
N ARG A 89 7.47 -13.97 3.37
CA ARG A 89 7.77 -15.33 2.87
C ARG A 89 6.99 -15.64 1.59
N PHE A 90 7.41 -16.67 0.87
CA PHE A 90 6.86 -17.04 -0.44
C PHE A 90 6.33 -18.46 -0.46
N SER A 91 5.30 -18.66 -1.29
CA SER A 91 4.85 -19.96 -1.74
C SER A 91 5.92 -20.58 -2.68
N PRO A 92 6.09 -21.92 -2.69
CA PRO A 92 5.33 -22.92 -1.94
C PRO A 92 5.88 -23.21 -0.54
N ASN A 93 6.95 -22.51 -0.09
CA ASN A 93 7.58 -22.77 1.21
C ASN A 93 6.63 -22.52 2.39
N VAL A 94 5.68 -21.60 2.21
CA VAL A 94 4.57 -21.34 3.14
C VAL A 94 3.27 -21.19 2.35
N SER A 95 2.13 -21.41 3.01
CA SER A 95 0.81 -21.24 2.41
C SER A 95 0.48 -19.74 2.21
N VAL A 96 -0.47 -19.45 1.31
CA VAL A 96 -0.96 -18.07 1.11
C VAL A 96 -1.51 -17.46 2.42
N ALA A 97 -2.19 -18.26 3.24
CA ALA A 97 -2.68 -17.83 4.55
C ALA A 97 -1.54 -17.41 5.49
N GLN A 98 -0.39 -18.12 5.46
CA GLN A 98 0.79 -17.72 6.24
C GLN A 98 1.46 -16.45 5.68
N ILE A 99 1.43 -16.21 4.37
CA ILE A 99 1.93 -14.98 3.76
C ILE A 99 1.04 -13.77 4.16
N VAL A 100 -0.27 -13.96 4.20
CA VAL A 100 -1.21 -12.94 4.71
C VAL A 100 -0.94 -12.65 6.18
N ASP A 101 -0.63 -13.68 6.98
CA ASP A 101 -0.27 -13.52 8.39
C ASP A 101 1.08 -12.80 8.56
N ASP A 102 2.06 -13.01 7.66
CA ASP A 102 3.31 -12.22 7.63
C ASP A 102 3.00 -10.73 7.41
N ALA A 103 2.12 -10.42 6.45
CA ALA A 103 1.72 -9.04 6.19
C ALA A 103 1.01 -8.42 7.42
N ALA A 104 0.12 -9.15 8.08
CA ALA A 104 -0.54 -8.69 9.31
C ALA A 104 0.46 -8.49 10.45
N CYS A 105 1.44 -9.40 10.61
CA CYS A 105 2.51 -9.27 11.59
C CYS A 105 3.36 -8.01 11.35
N ALA A 106 3.70 -7.73 10.08
CA ALA A 106 4.45 -6.51 9.71
C ALA A 106 3.68 -5.23 10.06
N VAL A 107 2.38 -5.19 9.75
CA VAL A 107 1.51 -4.05 10.12
C VAL A 107 1.45 -3.91 11.64
N ALA A 108 1.29 -5.00 12.37
CA ALA A 108 1.23 -4.99 13.82
C ALA A 108 2.55 -4.52 14.45
N TRP A 109 3.69 -4.91 13.88
CA TRP A 109 4.99 -4.44 14.33
C TRP A 109 5.13 -2.92 14.12
N VAL A 110 4.71 -2.41 12.96
CA VAL A 110 4.76 -0.97 12.64
C VAL A 110 3.86 -0.19 13.59
N VAL A 111 2.62 -0.61 13.82
CA VAL A 111 1.71 0.05 14.78
C VAL A 111 2.36 0.18 16.18
N LYS A 112 3.09 -0.84 16.62
CA LYS A 112 3.69 -0.87 17.96
C LYS A 112 5.03 -0.13 18.10
N ASN A 113 5.74 0.11 16.99
CA ASN A 113 7.15 0.56 17.06
C ASN A 113 7.44 1.83 16.27
N ILE A 114 6.53 2.30 15.40
CA ILE A 114 6.83 3.35 14.43
C ILE A 114 7.11 4.72 15.07
N GLU A 115 6.65 4.96 16.29
CA GLU A 115 6.96 6.17 17.06
C GLU A 115 8.47 6.33 17.27
N ASN A 116 9.22 5.24 17.43
CA ASN A 116 10.68 5.25 17.55
C ASN A 116 11.40 5.74 16.29
N TYR A 117 10.65 5.84 15.18
CA TYR A 117 11.13 6.30 13.87
C TYR A 117 10.50 7.64 13.46
N GLY A 118 9.76 8.30 14.37
CA GLY A 118 9.09 9.56 14.13
C GLY A 118 7.74 9.44 13.40
N GLY A 119 7.12 8.24 13.39
CA GLY A 119 5.83 7.99 12.79
C GLY A 119 4.68 8.09 13.78
N ASP A 120 3.49 8.35 13.25
CA ASP A 120 2.25 8.35 14.00
C ASP A 120 1.52 7.01 13.78
N PRO A 121 1.37 6.18 14.83
CA PRO A 121 0.69 4.89 14.72
C PRO A 121 -0.81 5.01 14.40
N THR A 122 -1.39 6.20 14.54
CA THR A 122 -2.79 6.49 14.17
C THR A 122 -2.94 6.93 12.72
N ARG A 123 -1.83 7.10 11.99
CA ARG A 123 -1.79 7.62 10.62
C ARG A 123 -1.06 6.67 9.66
N ILE A 124 -1.39 5.37 9.73
CA ILE A 124 -0.79 4.31 8.92
C ILE A 124 -1.65 4.01 7.71
N TYR A 125 -1.05 4.12 6.53
CA TYR A 125 -1.60 3.71 5.23
C TYR A 125 -0.88 2.44 4.79
N ILE A 126 -1.64 1.43 4.35
CA ILE A 126 -1.07 0.21 3.78
C ILE A 126 -1.29 0.22 2.27
N ALA A 127 -0.22 0.07 1.51
CA ALA A 127 -0.20 0.11 0.06
C ALA A 127 0.63 -1.04 -0.49
N GLY A 128 0.33 -1.51 -1.68
CA GLY A 128 1.11 -2.57 -2.31
C GLY A 128 0.69 -2.84 -3.73
N HIS A 129 1.59 -3.42 -4.51
CA HIS A 129 1.36 -3.73 -5.91
C HIS A 129 1.10 -5.22 -6.13
N SER A 130 0.15 -5.56 -7.00
CA SER A 130 -0.12 -6.95 -7.43
C SER A 130 -0.36 -7.88 -6.24
N ALA A 131 0.54 -8.83 -5.96
CA ALA A 131 0.51 -9.66 -4.75
C ALA A 131 0.50 -8.82 -3.47
N GLY A 132 1.28 -7.74 -3.40
CA GLY A 132 1.23 -6.79 -2.29
C GLY A 132 -0.12 -6.09 -2.17
N GLY A 133 -0.76 -5.75 -3.30
CA GLY A 133 -2.13 -5.21 -3.34
C GLY A 133 -3.17 -6.20 -2.80
N PHE A 134 -3.01 -7.50 -3.09
CA PHE A 134 -3.81 -8.55 -2.49
C PHE A 134 -3.59 -8.61 -0.96
N LEU A 135 -2.34 -8.61 -0.50
CA LEU A 135 -2.00 -8.68 0.93
C LEU A 135 -2.61 -7.52 1.73
N VAL A 136 -2.45 -6.28 1.26
CA VAL A 136 -3.01 -5.12 1.97
C VAL A 136 -4.53 -5.11 1.97
N SER A 137 -5.16 -5.65 0.92
CA SER A 137 -6.61 -5.81 0.86
C SER A 137 -7.10 -6.85 1.85
N MET A 138 -6.43 -8.02 1.95
CA MET A 138 -6.76 -9.03 2.96
C MET A 138 -6.62 -8.49 4.38
N VAL A 139 -5.46 -7.90 4.71
CA VAL A 139 -5.18 -7.39 6.07
C VAL A 139 -6.11 -6.26 6.47
N GLY A 140 -6.47 -5.37 5.54
CA GLY A 140 -7.31 -4.21 5.82
C GLY A 140 -8.81 -4.52 5.85
N LEU A 141 -9.28 -5.53 5.12
CA LEU A 141 -10.70 -5.85 5.00
C LEU A 141 -11.13 -6.95 5.98
N ASP A 142 -10.33 -8.01 6.15
CA ASP A 142 -10.59 -9.04 7.16
C ASP A 142 -9.99 -8.63 8.52
N LYS A 143 -10.87 -8.17 9.42
CA LYS A 143 -10.48 -7.75 10.78
C LYS A 143 -9.74 -8.82 11.58
N SER A 144 -9.98 -10.10 11.28
CA SER A 144 -9.42 -11.23 12.02
C SER A 144 -7.90 -11.29 11.95
N HIS A 145 -7.29 -10.84 10.84
CA HIS A 145 -5.85 -10.86 10.67
C HIS A 145 -5.11 -9.97 11.69
N LEU A 146 -5.53 -8.72 11.83
CA LEU A 146 -4.92 -7.79 12.80
C LEU A 146 -5.38 -8.06 14.23
N ALA A 147 -6.60 -8.59 14.44
CA ALA A 147 -7.10 -8.95 15.76
C ALA A 147 -6.21 -9.99 16.46
N ARG A 148 -5.55 -10.89 15.73
CA ARG A 148 -4.56 -11.85 16.29
C ARG A 148 -3.39 -11.17 16.99
N TYR A 149 -3.09 -9.93 16.61
CA TYR A 149 -2.02 -9.08 17.18
C TYR A 149 -2.55 -8.02 18.13
N ASN A 150 -3.84 -8.09 18.51
CA ASN A 150 -4.57 -7.14 19.36
C ASN A 150 -4.65 -5.73 18.72
N ILE A 151 -4.81 -5.67 17.40
CA ILE A 151 -4.98 -4.43 16.65
C ILE A 151 -6.33 -4.44 15.93
N ASN A 152 -7.04 -3.33 16.01
CA ASN A 152 -8.25 -3.12 15.23
C ASN A 152 -7.89 -2.64 13.81
N ALA A 153 -8.28 -3.41 12.78
CA ALA A 153 -8.05 -3.04 11.39
C ALA A 153 -8.68 -1.69 10.99
N ASP A 154 -9.75 -1.28 11.69
CA ASP A 154 -10.44 -0.01 11.42
C ASP A 154 -9.63 1.23 11.85
N THR A 155 -8.53 1.05 12.59
CA THR A 155 -7.61 2.14 12.93
C THR A 155 -6.63 2.48 11.80
N LEU A 156 -6.54 1.65 10.76
CA LEU A 156 -5.76 1.97 9.56
C LEU A 156 -6.34 3.22 8.89
N ARG A 157 -5.46 4.10 8.44
CA ARG A 157 -5.86 5.37 7.84
C ARG A 157 -6.28 5.26 6.37
N GLY A 158 -5.85 4.19 5.70
CA GLY A 158 -6.26 3.87 4.34
C GLY A 158 -5.64 2.59 3.81
N ILE A 159 -6.33 1.98 2.86
CA ILE A 159 -5.94 0.76 2.15
C ILE A 159 -5.78 1.11 0.66
N ILE A 160 -4.61 0.89 0.07
CA ILE A 160 -4.29 1.38 -1.26
C ILE A 160 -3.67 0.25 -2.11
N PRO A 161 -4.48 -0.69 -2.62
CA PRO A 161 -4.00 -1.72 -3.54
C PRO A 161 -3.80 -1.15 -4.95
N PHE A 162 -2.61 -1.39 -5.48
CA PHE A 162 -2.24 -1.14 -6.88
C PHE A 162 -2.37 -2.47 -7.62
N SER A 163 -3.34 -2.59 -8.49
CA SER A 163 -3.59 -3.80 -9.28
C SER A 163 -3.65 -5.08 -8.43
N GLY A 164 -4.24 -4.97 -7.23
CA GLY A 164 -4.40 -6.08 -6.28
C GLY A 164 -5.41 -7.09 -6.80
N GLN A 165 -5.17 -8.39 -6.59
CA GLN A 165 -6.17 -9.43 -6.86
C GLN A 165 -7.25 -9.38 -5.80
N MET A 166 -8.53 -9.31 -6.20
CA MET A 166 -9.66 -9.19 -5.27
C MET A 166 -10.43 -10.49 -5.06
N ILE A 167 -10.23 -11.47 -5.94
CA ILE A 167 -10.69 -12.87 -5.73
C ILE A 167 -9.59 -13.68 -5.04
N THR A 168 -9.86 -14.95 -4.68
CA THR A 168 -8.85 -15.86 -4.13
C THR A 168 -7.62 -15.90 -5.04
N HIS A 169 -6.45 -15.61 -4.49
CA HIS A 169 -5.23 -15.39 -5.27
C HIS A 169 -4.90 -16.59 -6.15
N PHE A 170 -4.40 -16.35 -7.36
CA PHE A 170 -4.12 -17.43 -8.33
C PHE A 170 -3.14 -18.47 -7.78
N GLU A 171 -2.20 -18.06 -6.92
CA GLU A 171 -1.26 -18.97 -6.26
C GLU A 171 -1.98 -19.93 -5.30
N GLU A 172 -2.96 -19.47 -4.54
CA GLU A 172 -3.82 -20.31 -3.71
C GLU A 172 -4.67 -21.26 -4.58
N ARG A 173 -5.24 -20.75 -5.67
CA ARG A 173 -5.99 -21.61 -6.63
C ARG A 173 -5.09 -22.67 -7.23
N ARG A 174 -3.87 -22.30 -7.63
CA ARG A 174 -2.86 -23.24 -8.15
C ARG A 174 -2.52 -24.34 -7.15
N SER A 175 -2.32 -23.99 -5.87
CA SER A 175 -2.02 -24.98 -4.82
C SER A 175 -3.16 -25.98 -4.60
N ARG A 176 -4.39 -25.59 -4.91
CA ARG A 176 -5.60 -26.43 -4.86
C ARG A 176 -5.88 -27.17 -6.19
N GLY A 177 -5.03 -27.06 -7.21
CA GLY A 177 -5.27 -27.63 -8.54
C GLY A 177 -6.38 -26.95 -9.34
N ILE A 178 -6.73 -25.71 -9.00
CA ILE A 178 -7.78 -24.92 -9.67
C ILE A 178 -7.13 -24.05 -10.74
N SER A 179 -7.76 -23.99 -11.93
CA SER A 179 -7.30 -23.18 -13.05
C SER A 179 -7.25 -21.67 -12.69
N ASN A 180 -6.24 -20.98 -13.23
CA ASN A 180 -6.15 -19.52 -13.14
C ASN A 180 -7.32 -18.78 -13.82
N LEU A 181 -8.03 -19.45 -14.72
CA LEU A 181 -9.22 -18.90 -15.41
C LEU A 181 -10.51 -19.14 -14.63
N GLN A 182 -10.49 -19.97 -13.57
CA GLN A 182 -11.67 -20.22 -12.75
C GLN A 182 -11.69 -19.25 -11.58
N PRO A 183 -12.64 -18.29 -11.52
CA PRO A 183 -12.76 -17.37 -10.39
C PRO A 183 -13.28 -18.11 -9.15
N ILE A 184 -12.65 -17.85 -8.02
CA ILE A 184 -13.07 -18.35 -6.70
C ILE A 184 -13.12 -17.15 -5.74
N ILE A 185 -14.19 -17.08 -4.95
CA ILE A 185 -14.36 -16.09 -3.89
C ILE A 185 -14.68 -16.85 -2.61
N ASP A 186 -13.68 -17.00 -1.77
CA ASP A 186 -13.79 -17.63 -0.45
C ASP A 186 -13.09 -16.79 0.62
N SER A 187 -12.90 -17.31 1.82
CA SER A 187 -12.28 -16.59 2.95
C SER A 187 -10.85 -16.09 2.67
N LEU A 188 -10.18 -16.56 1.61
CA LEU A 188 -8.88 -16.06 1.14
C LEU A 188 -9.01 -15.10 -0.06
N ALA A 189 -10.20 -14.54 -0.27
CA ALA A 189 -10.46 -13.51 -1.28
C ALA A 189 -10.76 -12.16 -0.59
N PRO A 190 -10.07 -11.06 -0.89
CA PRO A 190 -10.42 -9.75 -0.35
C PRO A 190 -11.90 -9.38 -0.57
N LEU A 191 -12.48 -9.75 -1.71
CA LEU A 191 -13.87 -9.49 -2.07
C LEU A 191 -14.88 -10.14 -1.10
N TYR A 192 -14.54 -11.30 -0.53
CA TYR A 192 -15.37 -11.97 0.47
C TYR A 192 -15.58 -11.11 1.73
N HIS A 193 -14.60 -10.26 2.05
CA HIS A 193 -14.57 -9.38 3.22
C HIS A 193 -15.00 -7.94 2.93
N ALA A 194 -15.64 -7.69 1.78
CA ALA A 194 -16.14 -6.35 1.44
C ALA A 194 -17.16 -5.87 2.48
N ARG A 195 -16.89 -4.73 3.15
CA ARG A 195 -17.69 -4.19 4.24
C ARG A 195 -17.80 -2.68 4.20
N GLY A 196 -18.92 -2.14 4.71
CA GLY A 196 -19.21 -0.70 4.66
C GLY A 196 -18.44 0.14 5.68
N ASP A 197 -17.94 -0.46 6.75
CA ASP A 197 -17.20 0.16 7.84
C ASP A 197 -15.67 0.02 7.72
N ALA A 198 -15.17 -0.41 6.55
CA ALA A 198 -13.73 -0.50 6.30
C ALA A 198 -13.05 0.89 6.30
N PRO A 199 -11.74 0.96 6.56
CA PRO A 199 -10.96 2.17 6.34
C PRO A 199 -11.12 2.73 4.93
N PRO A 200 -10.86 4.02 4.68
CA PRO A 200 -10.85 4.58 3.33
C PRO A 200 -10.03 3.72 2.37
N ILE A 201 -10.56 3.44 1.19
CA ILE A 201 -9.91 2.56 0.21
C ILE A 201 -9.74 3.24 -1.15
N LEU A 202 -8.54 3.12 -1.71
CA LEU A 202 -8.19 3.58 -3.05
C LEU A 202 -7.73 2.40 -3.89
N LEU A 203 -8.57 1.93 -4.78
CA LEU A 203 -8.26 0.89 -5.76
C LEU A 203 -7.69 1.56 -7.01
N ILE A 204 -6.53 1.11 -7.48
CA ILE A 204 -5.91 1.61 -8.71
C ILE A 204 -5.53 0.42 -9.58
N THR A 205 -5.89 0.46 -10.86
CA THR A 205 -5.55 -0.56 -11.86
C THR A 205 -4.91 0.10 -13.08
N GLY A 206 -4.22 -0.68 -13.90
CA GLY A 206 -3.93 -0.33 -15.27
C GLY A 206 -5.20 -0.35 -16.14
N ASP A 207 -5.01 -0.17 -17.43
CA ASP A 207 -6.02 -0.26 -18.47
C ASP A 207 -6.58 -1.68 -18.54
N ARG A 208 -7.91 -1.83 -18.57
CA ARG A 208 -8.59 -3.12 -18.57
C ARG A 208 -8.17 -4.04 -19.72
N GLU A 209 -7.82 -3.48 -20.87
CA GLU A 209 -7.39 -4.24 -22.05
C GLU A 209 -5.91 -4.66 -21.97
N MET A 210 -5.12 -4.04 -21.08
CA MET A 210 -3.68 -4.28 -20.94
C MET A 210 -3.31 -4.98 -19.62
N GLU A 211 -4.23 -5.02 -18.66
CA GLU A 211 -4.03 -5.63 -17.35
C GLU A 211 -3.98 -7.17 -17.41
N MET A 212 -3.46 -7.77 -16.35
CA MET A 212 -3.53 -9.21 -16.15
C MET A 212 -5.00 -9.69 -16.06
N LEU A 213 -5.22 -10.94 -16.38
CA LEU A 213 -6.49 -11.65 -16.43
C LEU A 213 -7.54 -11.15 -15.41
N GLY A 214 -8.56 -10.41 -15.86
CA GLY A 214 -9.69 -9.96 -15.06
C GLY A 214 -9.35 -9.00 -13.91
N ARG A 215 -8.15 -8.46 -13.85
CA ARG A 215 -7.68 -7.65 -12.72
C ARG A 215 -8.47 -6.36 -12.55
N TYR A 216 -8.80 -5.69 -13.65
CA TYR A 216 -9.65 -4.51 -13.61
C TYR A 216 -11.06 -4.87 -13.12
N GLU A 217 -11.67 -5.91 -13.70
CA GLU A 217 -13.01 -6.36 -13.36
C GLU A 217 -13.14 -6.77 -11.88
N GLU A 218 -12.12 -7.45 -11.34
CA GLU A 218 -12.06 -7.79 -9.91
C GLU A 218 -12.09 -6.55 -9.03
N ASN A 219 -11.31 -5.52 -9.37
CA ASN A 219 -11.24 -4.26 -8.63
C ASN A 219 -12.52 -3.42 -8.82
N ALA A 220 -13.09 -3.39 -10.02
CA ALA A 220 -14.36 -2.71 -10.30
C ALA A 220 -15.52 -3.36 -9.53
N TYR A 221 -15.53 -4.70 -9.45
CA TYR A 221 -16.53 -5.43 -8.68
C TYR A 221 -16.34 -5.20 -7.18
N MET A 222 -15.10 -5.22 -6.66
CA MET A 222 -14.79 -4.86 -5.27
C MET A 222 -15.31 -3.47 -4.93
N TRP A 223 -15.01 -2.45 -5.75
CA TRP A 223 -15.52 -1.09 -5.56
C TRP A 223 -17.04 -1.06 -5.51
N ARG A 224 -17.72 -1.80 -6.40
CA ARG A 224 -19.18 -1.88 -6.43
C ARG A 224 -19.73 -2.49 -5.14
N MET A 225 -19.15 -3.59 -4.69
CA MET A 225 -19.59 -4.29 -3.48
C MET A 225 -19.36 -3.46 -2.22
N LEU A 226 -18.23 -2.76 -2.10
CA LEU A 226 -17.98 -1.82 -1.00
C LEU A 226 -19.08 -0.74 -0.95
N ARG A 227 -19.45 -0.16 -2.08
CA ARG A 227 -20.51 0.84 -2.15
C ARG A 227 -21.89 0.29 -1.78
N LEU A 228 -22.23 -0.91 -2.23
CA LEU A 228 -23.47 -1.58 -1.87
C LEU A 228 -23.54 -1.93 -0.38
N ALA A 229 -22.37 -2.27 0.22
CA ALA A 229 -22.25 -2.43 1.67
C ALA A 229 -22.32 -1.10 2.44
N GLY A 230 -22.48 0.04 1.76
CA GLY A 230 -22.60 1.36 2.39
C GLY A 230 -21.29 2.11 2.60
N HIS A 231 -20.15 1.61 2.09
CA HIS A 231 -18.85 2.26 2.21
C HIS A 231 -18.83 3.65 1.56
N LYS A 232 -18.43 4.69 2.30
CA LYS A 232 -18.51 6.08 1.86
C LYS A 232 -17.25 6.62 1.18
N GLN A 233 -16.10 5.97 1.41
CA GLN A 233 -14.77 6.46 1.00
C GLN A 233 -14.02 5.43 0.15
N ALA A 234 -14.73 4.75 -0.77
CA ALA A 234 -14.13 3.86 -1.76
C ALA A 234 -14.00 4.59 -3.10
N THR A 235 -12.80 4.61 -3.65
CA THR A 235 -12.47 5.20 -4.96
C THR A 235 -11.78 4.16 -5.84
N LEU A 236 -12.10 4.14 -7.12
CA LEU A 236 -11.42 3.34 -8.14
C LEU A 236 -10.88 4.26 -9.22
N TYR A 237 -9.62 4.05 -9.59
CA TYR A 237 -9.00 4.63 -10.79
C TYR A 237 -8.52 3.52 -11.72
N GLU A 238 -8.83 3.68 -12.99
CA GLU A 238 -8.25 2.96 -14.12
C GLU A 238 -7.26 3.90 -14.82
N LEU A 239 -6.06 3.43 -15.11
CA LEU A 239 -5.02 4.19 -15.80
C LEU A 239 -4.98 3.75 -17.27
N ASP A 240 -5.71 4.47 -18.11
CA ASP A 240 -5.78 4.26 -19.56
C ASP A 240 -4.37 4.23 -20.20
N GLY A 241 -4.11 3.22 -21.01
CA GLY A 241 -2.83 3.01 -21.70
C GLY A 241 -1.69 2.47 -20.83
N TYR A 242 -1.92 2.10 -19.57
CA TYR A 242 -0.91 1.49 -18.72
C TYR A 242 -1.24 0.02 -18.41
N ASP A 243 -0.26 -0.85 -18.55
CA ASP A 243 -0.38 -2.27 -18.18
C ASP A 243 -0.28 -2.51 -16.66
N HIS A 244 -0.08 -3.76 -16.28
CA HIS A 244 0.10 -4.16 -14.88
C HIS A 244 1.24 -3.44 -14.14
N SER A 245 2.22 -2.88 -14.85
CA SER A 245 3.38 -2.16 -14.29
C SER A 245 3.11 -0.70 -13.95
N MET A 246 1.88 -0.31 -13.71
CA MET A 246 1.34 1.04 -13.59
C MET A 246 1.71 1.83 -12.32
N CYS A 247 2.63 1.34 -11.49
CA CYS A 247 2.92 1.95 -10.19
C CYS A 247 3.40 3.40 -10.27
N GLU A 248 4.38 3.70 -11.14
CA GLU A 248 4.96 5.06 -11.22
C GLU A 248 3.91 6.13 -11.54
N PRO A 249 3.08 5.99 -12.60
CA PRO A 249 2.02 6.97 -12.88
C PRO A 249 0.92 7.01 -11.83
N ALA A 250 0.78 5.97 -11.00
CA ALA A 250 -0.24 5.87 -9.96
C ALA A 250 0.15 6.52 -8.62
N PHE A 251 1.44 6.66 -8.28
CA PHE A 251 1.87 7.26 -7.01
C PHE A 251 1.31 8.67 -6.75
N PRO A 252 1.16 9.57 -7.73
CA PRO A 252 0.49 10.85 -7.51
C PRO A 252 -0.96 10.72 -7.01
N LEU A 253 -1.69 9.66 -7.42
CA LEU A 253 -3.05 9.40 -6.95
C LEU A 253 -3.07 8.97 -5.48
N LEU A 254 -2.10 8.16 -5.05
CA LEU A 254 -1.90 7.79 -3.64
C LEU A 254 -1.65 9.04 -2.79
N HIS A 255 -0.73 9.91 -3.18
CA HIS A 255 -0.44 11.14 -2.43
C HIS A 255 -1.65 12.09 -2.35
N ARG A 256 -2.42 12.20 -3.44
CA ARG A 256 -3.67 12.97 -3.45
C ARG A 256 -4.70 12.40 -2.49
N PHE A 257 -4.83 11.07 -2.47
CA PHE A 257 -5.74 10.37 -1.57
C PHE A 257 -5.35 10.60 -0.10
N ILE A 258 -4.08 10.41 0.26
CA ILE A 258 -3.58 10.67 1.61
C ILE A 258 -3.85 12.13 2.01
N LYS A 259 -3.49 13.09 1.16
CA LYS A 259 -3.73 14.52 1.43
C LYS A 259 -5.20 14.82 1.69
N LYS A 260 -6.12 14.21 0.94
CA LYS A 260 -7.57 14.35 1.15
C LYS A 260 -7.99 13.81 2.51
N ILE A 261 -7.56 12.60 2.89
CA ILE A 261 -7.89 11.98 4.18
C ILE A 261 -7.33 12.81 5.34
N GLU A 262 -6.08 13.25 5.25
CA GLU A 262 -5.44 14.07 6.29
C GLU A 262 -6.11 15.44 6.48
N SER A 263 -6.65 16.04 5.42
CA SER A 263 -7.34 17.34 5.51
C SER A 263 -8.69 17.25 6.22
N THR A 264 -9.38 16.12 6.15
CA THR A 264 -10.70 15.93 6.79
C THR A 264 -10.61 15.70 8.31
N HIS A 265 -9.42 15.41 8.84
CA HIS A 265 -9.20 15.15 10.28
C HIS A 265 -8.58 16.31 11.04
N LYS A 266 -8.31 17.45 10.37
CA LYS A 266 -7.85 18.67 11.02
C LYS A 266 -9.00 19.61 11.42
N GLN A 267 -10.23 19.23 11.11
CA GLN A 267 -11.47 19.90 11.51
C GLN A 267 -12.13 19.15 12.67
#